data_2e693e16c66081635430f26615ba0fe4
#
_entry.id   2e693e16c66081635430f26615ba0fe4
#
_cell.length_a   1.000
_cell.length_b   1.000
_cell.length_c   1.000
_cell.angle_alpha   90.00
_cell.angle_beta   90.00
_cell.angle_gamma   90.00
#
_symmetry.space_group_name_H-M   'P 1'
#
loop_
_entity.id
_entity.type
_entity.pdbx_description
1 polymer ?
#
loop_
_entity_poly.entity_id
_entity_poly.type
_entity_poly.pdbx_seq_one_letter_code
_entity_poly.pdbx_strand_id
1 'polypeptide(L)'
;MKYIRILFATLSWFVCSFSWALEYKLDPQHSYVEWHINHFGFSTPSGKWMANGSLQYDENNLKQSNVKAIIKVDDIVTAIPELDKHLKSKLFFDVAKYPTATFESDGVEIKDGQISKVKGKLTVKGITKPVVLEVKFNKKGQTPLSDKETLGFSAKTKINRSDFGINTLLPGLSDEVDLLIEVEAVKQG
;
A
#
# COMPACT_ATOMS: atom_id res chain seq x y z
N MET A 1 35.83 29.43 -61.06
CA MET A 1 36.04 28.83 -59.75
C MET A 1 34.67 28.64 -59.11
N LYS A 2 34.20 27.35 -59.05
CA LYS A 2 32.88 27.05 -58.43
C LYS A 2 33.11 26.57 -57.00
N TYR A 3 32.61 27.30 -56.01
CA TYR A 3 32.70 26.91 -54.61
C TYR A 3 31.53 25.96 -54.25
N ILE A 4 31.87 24.68 -53.94
CA ILE A 4 30.94 23.69 -53.44
C ILE A 4 30.80 23.94 -51.92
N ARG A 5 29.59 24.35 -51.49
CA ARG A 5 29.23 24.43 -50.05
C ARG A 5 28.75 23.06 -49.61
N ILE A 6 29.55 22.38 -48.79
CA ILE A 6 29.15 21.12 -48.10
C ILE A 6 28.36 21.49 -46.87
N LEU A 7 27.08 21.12 -46.87
CA LEU A 7 26.17 21.29 -45.74
C LEU A 7 26.34 20.08 -44.81
N PHE A 8 26.97 20.28 -43.66
CA PHE A 8 26.99 19.26 -42.60
C PHE A 8 25.67 19.25 -41.88
N ALA A 9 24.82 18.24 -42.13
CA ALA A 9 23.64 17.96 -41.34
C ALA A 9 24.05 17.23 -40.06
N THR A 10 24.06 17.90 -38.92
CA THR A 10 24.26 17.27 -37.60
C THR A 10 22.99 16.53 -37.19
N LEU A 11 23.02 15.21 -37.32
CA LEU A 11 21.96 14.32 -36.82
C LEU A 11 22.05 14.26 -35.28
N SER A 12 21.21 15.04 -34.60
CA SER A 12 21.11 15.01 -33.16
C SER A 12 20.37 13.74 -32.73
N TRP A 13 21.09 12.76 -32.18
CA TRP A 13 20.48 11.57 -31.58
C TRP A 13 19.84 11.96 -30.25
N PHE A 14 18.53 11.97 -30.26
CA PHE A 14 17.75 12.10 -29.01
C PHE A 14 17.84 10.76 -28.27
N VAL A 15 18.74 10.66 -27.30
CA VAL A 15 18.79 9.50 -26.38
C VAL A 15 17.60 9.64 -25.43
N CYS A 16 16.52 8.95 -25.72
CA CYS A 16 15.40 8.81 -24.80
C CYS A 16 15.87 7.92 -23.63
N SER A 17 16.21 8.51 -22.51
CA SER A 17 16.56 7.77 -21.29
C SER A 17 15.25 7.15 -20.75
N PHE A 18 15.04 5.86 -20.99
CA PHE A 18 14.01 5.09 -20.32
C PHE A 18 14.43 4.95 -18.84
N SER A 19 13.83 5.75 -17.98
CA SER A 19 13.90 5.50 -16.55
C SER A 19 13.05 4.27 -16.25
N TRP A 20 13.67 3.19 -15.76
CA TRP A 20 12.96 2.00 -15.33
C TRP A 20 12.68 2.17 -13.84
N ALA A 21 11.39 2.15 -13.47
CA ALA A 21 11.01 2.06 -12.08
C ALA A 21 11.64 0.80 -11.48
N LEU A 22 12.28 0.93 -10.32
CA LEU A 22 12.86 -0.20 -9.62
C LEU A 22 11.76 -1.00 -8.92
N GLU A 23 11.84 -2.32 -9.03
CA GLU A 23 10.89 -3.22 -8.38
C GLU A 23 11.39 -3.61 -6.99
N TYR A 24 10.50 -3.44 -6.02
CA TYR A 24 10.68 -3.84 -4.63
C TYR A 24 9.56 -4.80 -4.24
N LYS A 25 9.87 -5.78 -3.42
CA LYS A 25 8.89 -6.69 -2.82
C LYS A 25 8.63 -6.28 -1.38
N LEU A 26 7.37 -6.22 -0.97
CA LEU A 26 7.02 -6.00 0.43
C LEU A 26 7.55 -7.16 1.27
N ASP A 27 8.28 -6.83 2.33
CA ASP A 27 8.74 -7.83 3.30
C ASP A 27 7.55 -8.24 4.19
N PRO A 28 7.08 -9.50 4.11
CA PRO A 28 5.91 -9.93 4.85
C PRO A 28 6.14 -10.07 6.35
N GLN A 29 7.36 -9.91 6.84
CA GLN A 29 7.65 -9.90 8.28
C GLN A 29 7.59 -8.49 8.88
N HIS A 30 7.81 -7.46 8.05
CA HIS A 30 7.90 -6.07 8.48
C HIS A 30 6.86 -5.15 7.78
N SER A 31 5.98 -5.74 6.94
CA SER A 31 4.89 -4.99 6.31
C SER A 31 3.55 -5.47 6.84
N TYR A 32 2.74 -4.55 7.37
CA TYR A 32 1.46 -4.91 7.98
C TYR A 32 0.44 -3.77 7.92
N VAL A 33 -0.82 -4.14 8.10
CA VAL A 33 -1.95 -3.23 8.33
C VAL A 33 -2.49 -3.52 9.72
N GLU A 34 -2.52 -2.51 10.58
CA GLU A 34 -3.17 -2.54 11.88
C GLU A 34 -4.45 -1.70 11.84
N TRP A 35 -5.53 -2.24 12.35
CA TRP A 35 -6.81 -1.56 12.46
C TRP A 35 -7.16 -1.26 13.91
N HIS A 36 -7.84 -0.14 14.11
CA HIS A 36 -8.37 0.30 15.40
C HIS A 36 -9.84 0.68 15.25
N ILE A 37 -10.68 0.26 16.18
CA ILE A 37 -12.12 0.53 16.13
C ILE A 37 -12.65 0.91 17.51
N ASN A 38 -13.55 1.90 17.59
CA ASN A 38 -14.22 2.21 18.84
C ASN A 38 -15.23 1.11 19.21
N HIS A 39 -15.11 0.56 20.41
CA HIS A 39 -15.93 -0.50 20.94
C HIS A 39 -16.90 0.04 21.98
N PHE A 40 -18.09 0.42 21.54
CA PHE A 40 -19.20 0.92 22.36
C PHE A 40 -18.83 2.13 23.25
N GLY A 41 -17.79 2.89 22.91
CA GLY A 41 -17.27 3.99 23.71
C GLY A 41 -16.39 3.58 24.90
N PHE A 42 -16.22 2.26 25.16
CA PHE A 42 -15.45 1.80 26.31
C PHE A 42 -13.95 1.62 26.03
N SER A 43 -13.59 1.25 24.81
CA SER A 43 -12.22 0.94 24.45
C SER A 43 -11.99 1.05 22.94
N THR A 44 -10.74 0.94 22.52
CA THR A 44 -10.34 0.91 21.11
C THR A 44 -9.49 -0.34 20.86
N PRO A 45 -10.12 -1.52 20.69
CA PRO A 45 -9.41 -2.72 20.31
C PRO A 45 -8.76 -2.58 18.93
N SER A 46 -7.72 -3.37 18.72
CA SER A 46 -6.99 -3.45 17.47
C SER A 46 -6.71 -4.89 17.06
N GLY A 47 -6.27 -5.05 15.85
CA GLY A 47 -5.72 -6.28 15.32
C GLY A 47 -4.96 -5.99 14.04
N LYS A 48 -4.19 -6.96 13.54
CA LYS A 48 -3.36 -6.74 12.37
C LYS A 48 -3.33 -7.92 11.41
N TRP A 49 -2.93 -7.63 10.20
CA TRP A 49 -2.56 -8.57 9.16
C TRP A 49 -1.19 -8.24 8.62
N MET A 50 -0.40 -9.25 8.31
CA MET A 50 0.81 -9.06 7.52
C MET A 50 0.44 -8.84 6.07
N ALA A 51 1.16 -7.94 5.39
CA ALA A 51 0.93 -7.57 4.01
C ALA A 51 2.03 -8.13 3.10
N ASN A 52 1.63 -8.63 1.93
CA ASN A 52 2.50 -9.00 0.84
C ASN A 52 2.24 -8.10 -0.36
N GLY A 53 3.16 -8.06 -1.32
CA GLY A 53 2.94 -7.29 -2.53
C GLY A 53 4.21 -6.78 -3.17
N SER A 54 4.05 -5.81 -4.06
CA SER A 54 5.14 -5.17 -4.78
C SER A 54 4.99 -3.66 -4.80
N LEU A 55 6.12 -2.98 -4.85
CA LEU A 55 6.24 -1.55 -5.02
C LEU A 55 7.15 -1.28 -6.22
N GLN A 56 6.64 -0.58 -7.22
CA GLN A 56 7.47 0.04 -8.24
C GLN A 56 7.78 1.46 -7.79
N TYR A 57 9.06 1.75 -7.59
CA TYR A 57 9.50 3.06 -7.11
C TYR A 57 10.43 3.71 -8.12
N ASP A 58 10.00 4.83 -8.68
CA ASP A 58 10.78 5.65 -9.58
C ASP A 58 11.24 6.92 -8.85
N GLU A 59 12.49 6.92 -8.40
CA GLU A 59 13.09 8.03 -7.66
C GLU A 59 13.21 9.31 -8.50
N ASN A 60 13.33 9.16 -9.84
CA ASN A 60 13.42 10.28 -10.77
C ASN A 60 12.03 10.82 -11.17
N ASN A 61 11.00 9.98 -11.04
CA ASN A 61 9.62 10.35 -11.35
C ASN A 61 8.64 9.68 -10.37
N LEU A 62 8.59 10.18 -9.15
CA LEU A 62 7.75 9.63 -8.08
C LEU A 62 6.28 9.47 -8.48
N LYS A 63 5.78 10.25 -9.45
CA LYS A 63 4.40 10.13 -9.94
C LYS A 63 4.11 8.83 -10.66
N GLN A 64 5.14 8.13 -11.16
CA GLN A 64 5.02 6.81 -11.79
C GLN A 64 5.15 5.67 -10.79
N SER A 65 5.48 5.96 -9.53
CA SER A 65 5.52 4.93 -8.50
C SER A 65 4.13 4.37 -8.25
N ASN A 66 4.07 3.05 -8.02
CA ASN A 66 2.81 2.36 -7.72
C ASN A 66 3.04 1.20 -6.75
N VAL A 67 2.01 0.85 -6.00
CA VAL A 67 2.02 -0.26 -5.04
C VAL A 67 0.82 -1.16 -5.24
N LYS A 68 1.07 -2.47 -5.12
CA LYS A 68 0.04 -3.50 -5.02
C LYS A 68 0.27 -4.29 -3.75
N ALA A 69 -0.75 -4.34 -2.88
CA ALA A 69 -0.69 -5.08 -1.63
C ALA A 69 -1.81 -6.12 -1.57
N ILE A 70 -1.48 -7.26 -0.96
CA ILE A 70 -2.40 -8.38 -0.75
C ILE A 70 -2.28 -8.82 0.71
N ILE A 71 -3.43 -8.98 1.35
CA ILE A 71 -3.58 -9.48 2.70
C ILE A 71 -4.35 -10.80 2.64
N LYS A 72 -3.83 -11.83 3.30
CA LYS A 72 -4.62 -13.03 3.60
C LYS A 72 -5.49 -12.76 4.82
N VAL A 73 -6.80 -12.67 4.61
CA VAL A 73 -7.73 -12.25 5.65
C VAL A 73 -7.79 -13.26 6.81
N ASP A 74 -7.54 -14.55 6.52
CA ASP A 74 -7.48 -15.61 7.53
C ASP A 74 -6.31 -15.48 8.51
N ASP A 75 -5.26 -14.74 8.15
CA ASP A 75 -4.07 -14.51 8.99
C ASP A 75 -4.26 -13.36 10.01
N ILE A 76 -5.50 -12.97 10.32
CA ILE A 76 -5.80 -11.93 11.31
C ILE A 76 -5.28 -12.32 12.69
N VAL A 77 -4.68 -11.36 13.39
CA VAL A 77 -4.19 -11.50 14.76
C VAL A 77 -4.70 -10.36 15.62
N THR A 78 -5.52 -10.67 16.62
CA THR A 78 -5.99 -9.73 17.65
C THR A 78 -5.43 -10.06 19.04
N ALA A 79 -4.64 -11.13 19.16
CA ALA A 79 -4.21 -11.74 20.43
C ALA A 79 -5.37 -12.32 21.28
N ILE A 80 -6.58 -12.41 20.72
CA ILE A 80 -7.76 -13.01 21.34
C ILE A 80 -8.32 -14.05 20.35
N PRO A 81 -8.03 -15.36 20.53
CA PRO A 81 -8.38 -16.40 19.55
C PRO A 81 -9.87 -16.45 19.20
N GLU A 82 -10.75 -16.24 20.16
CA GLU A 82 -12.21 -16.23 19.92
C GLU A 82 -12.64 -15.03 19.08
N LEU A 83 -11.98 -13.88 19.23
CA LEU A 83 -12.22 -12.71 18.38
C LEU A 83 -11.72 -12.97 16.96
N ASP A 84 -10.51 -13.54 16.80
CA ASP A 84 -9.98 -13.93 15.48
C ASP A 84 -10.98 -14.83 14.74
N LYS A 85 -11.49 -15.86 15.42
CA LYS A 85 -12.50 -16.77 14.88
C LYS A 85 -13.79 -16.04 14.49
N HIS A 86 -14.25 -15.13 15.35
CA HIS A 86 -15.46 -14.36 15.10
C HIS A 86 -15.32 -13.44 13.89
N LEU A 87 -14.19 -12.73 13.77
CA LEU A 87 -13.89 -11.85 12.64
C LEU A 87 -13.79 -12.62 11.30
N LYS A 88 -13.34 -13.88 11.31
CA LYS A 88 -13.28 -14.74 10.12
C LYS A 88 -14.66 -15.21 9.64
N SER A 89 -15.68 -15.11 10.47
CA SER A 89 -17.03 -15.58 10.16
C SER A 89 -17.76 -14.76 9.10
N LYS A 90 -18.89 -15.29 8.60
CA LYS A 90 -19.79 -14.60 7.65
C LYS A 90 -20.31 -13.26 8.14
N LEU A 91 -20.38 -13.07 9.47
CA LEU A 91 -20.83 -11.83 10.10
C LEU A 91 -19.86 -10.66 9.87
N PHE A 92 -18.58 -10.97 9.63
CA PHE A 92 -17.53 -9.97 9.38
C PHE A 92 -16.87 -10.19 8.03
N PHE A 93 -15.72 -10.83 7.98
CA PHE A 93 -14.93 -10.91 6.74
C PHE A 93 -15.32 -12.05 5.80
N ASP A 94 -16.03 -13.08 6.28
CA ASP A 94 -16.46 -14.25 5.48
C ASP A 94 -15.27 -14.86 4.71
N VAL A 95 -14.20 -15.22 5.43
CA VAL A 95 -12.92 -15.62 4.83
C VAL A 95 -13.01 -16.84 3.92
N ALA A 96 -14.01 -17.70 4.13
CA ALA A 96 -14.29 -18.86 3.27
C ALA A 96 -14.68 -18.43 1.85
N LYS A 97 -15.34 -17.29 1.72
CA LYS A 97 -15.77 -16.73 0.42
C LYS A 97 -14.79 -15.66 -0.08
N TYR A 98 -14.18 -14.91 0.81
CA TYR A 98 -13.31 -13.78 0.50
C TYR A 98 -11.96 -13.93 1.23
N PRO A 99 -11.08 -14.82 0.75
CA PRO A 99 -9.83 -15.16 1.46
C PRO A 99 -8.79 -14.04 1.45
N THR A 100 -8.96 -13.04 0.57
CA THR A 100 -7.98 -11.95 0.43
C THR A 100 -8.65 -10.58 0.44
N ALA A 101 -7.93 -9.59 0.95
CA ALA A 101 -8.15 -8.18 0.71
C ALA A 101 -6.99 -7.62 -0.11
N THR A 102 -7.25 -6.61 -0.97
CA THR A 102 -6.22 -6.07 -1.87
C THR A 102 -6.27 -4.56 -1.91
N PHE A 103 -5.11 -3.94 -2.10
CA PHE A 103 -5.00 -2.52 -2.43
C PHE A 103 -4.15 -2.36 -3.69
N GLU A 104 -4.64 -1.59 -4.65
CA GLU A 104 -3.91 -1.20 -5.86
C GLU A 104 -3.94 0.31 -5.99
N SER A 105 -2.76 0.93 -6.02
CA SER A 105 -2.64 2.36 -6.23
C SER A 105 -2.95 2.74 -7.68
N ASP A 106 -3.58 3.90 -7.87
CA ASP A 106 -3.86 4.49 -9.17
C ASP A 106 -3.36 5.94 -9.29
N GLY A 107 -2.66 6.46 -8.27
CA GLY A 107 -2.01 7.76 -8.30
C GLY A 107 -1.32 8.13 -7.01
N VAL A 108 -0.35 9.04 -7.11
CA VAL A 108 0.38 9.59 -5.97
C VAL A 108 0.36 11.12 -5.97
N GLU A 109 0.34 11.71 -4.79
CA GLU A 109 0.53 13.15 -4.59
C GLU A 109 1.90 13.39 -3.97
N ILE A 110 2.61 14.39 -4.53
CA ILE A 110 3.95 14.77 -4.08
C ILE A 110 3.85 16.06 -3.30
N LYS A 111 4.49 16.12 -2.14
CA LYS A 111 4.68 17.31 -1.34
C LYS A 111 6.12 17.35 -0.85
N ASP A 112 6.77 18.51 -0.97
CA ASP A 112 8.15 18.73 -0.54
C ASP A 112 9.15 17.69 -1.11
N GLY A 113 8.93 17.27 -2.39
CA GLY A 113 9.76 16.31 -3.08
C GLY A 113 9.58 14.86 -2.66
N GLN A 114 8.57 14.55 -1.85
CA GLN A 114 8.27 13.18 -1.37
C GLN A 114 6.81 12.81 -1.62
N ILE A 115 6.53 11.50 -1.70
CA ILE A 115 5.15 10.98 -1.75
C ILE A 115 4.49 11.30 -0.41
N SER A 116 3.39 12.07 -0.47
CA SER A 116 2.59 12.47 0.70
C SER A 116 1.25 11.76 0.76
N LYS A 117 0.71 11.36 -0.40
CA LYS A 117 -0.52 10.56 -0.47
C LYS A 117 -0.43 9.54 -1.60
N VAL A 118 -1.06 8.41 -1.37
CA VAL A 118 -1.28 7.36 -2.38
C VAL A 118 -2.78 7.15 -2.51
N LYS A 119 -3.30 7.39 -3.72
CA LYS A 119 -4.68 7.09 -4.09
C LYS A 119 -4.74 5.69 -4.65
N GLY A 120 -5.83 4.98 -4.41
CA GLY A 120 -5.98 3.63 -4.94
C GLY A 120 -7.34 3.02 -4.62
N LYS A 121 -7.46 1.76 -4.97
CA LYS A 121 -8.66 0.95 -4.80
C LYS A 121 -8.41 -0.12 -3.74
N LEU A 122 -9.19 -0.06 -2.67
CA LEU A 122 -9.21 -1.08 -1.63
C LEU A 122 -10.36 -2.04 -1.90
N THR A 123 -10.08 -3.33 -1.95
CA THR A 123 -11.09 -4.37 -2.06
C THR A 123 -11.12 -5.20 -0.78
N VAL A 124 -12.25 -5.21 -0.09
CA VAL A 124 -12.52 -6.03 1.09
C VAL A 124 -13.85 -6.73 0.89
N LYS A 125 -13.93 -8.00 1.24
CA LYS A 125 -15.18 -8.79 1.14
C LYS A 125 -15.81 -8.72 -0.26
N GLY A 126 -15.00 -8.63 -1.31
CA GLY A 126 -15.41 -8.53 -2.71
C GLY A 126 -15.97 -7.16 -3.14
N ILE A 127 -15.97 -6.17 -2.25
CA ILE A 127 -16.41 -4.81 -2.55
C ILE A 127 -15.19 -3.91 -2.69
N THR A 128 -15.12 -3.15 -3.77
CA THR A 128 -14.02 -2.23 -4.08
C THR A 128 -14.45 -0.79 -3.87
N LYS A 129 -13.64 -0.02 -3.13
CA LYS A 129 -13.84 1.41 -2.89
C LYS A 129 -12.56 2.19 -3.12
N PRO A 130 -12.64 3.46 -3.58
CA PRO A 130 -11.50 4.35 -3.62
C PRO A 130 -11.08 4.71 -2.20
N VAL A 131 -9.77 4.71 -1.93
CA VAL A 131 -9.18 5.09 -0.65
C VAL A 131 -7.95 5.96 -0.90
N VAL A 132 -7.72 6.92 -0.02
CA VAL A 132 -6.51 7.76 -0.02
C VAL A 132 -5.72 7.46 1.24
N LEU A 133 -4.48 7.04 1.07
CA LEU A 133 -3.53 6.83 2.15
C LEU A 133 -2.72 8.12 2.35
N GLU A 134 -2.65 8.65 3.57
CA GLU A 134 -1.65 9.64 3.94
C GLU A 134 -0.33 8.92 4.19
N VAL A 135 0.72 9.26 3.46
CA VAL A 135 1.98 8.52 3.43
C VAL A 135 3.12 9.39 3.95
N LYS A 136 4.00 8.78 4.72
CA LYS A 136 5.28 9.30 5.13
C LYS A 136 6.37 8.36 4.64
N PHE A 137 7.34 8.90 3.90
CA PHE A 137 8.59 8.20 3.60
C PHE A 137 9.48 8.23 4.86
N ASN A 138 9.94 7.08 5.31
CA ASN A 138 10.75 6.96 6.51
C ASN A 138 12.24 6.90 6.18
N LYS A 139 12.64 5.98 5.27
CA LYS A 139 14.05 5.75 4.97
C LYS A 139 14.24 4.98 3.67
N LYS A 140 15.36 5.24 2.99
CA LYS A 140 15.99 4.37 2.00
C LYS A 140 17.37 3.98 2.52
N GLY A 141 17.72 2.71 2.47
CA GLY A 141 19.06 2.26 2.89
C GLY A 141 19.18 0.74 2.90
N GLN A 142 20.36 0.24 3.20
CA GLN A 142 20.59 -1.19 3.42
C GLN A 142 20.19 -1.57 4.84
N THR A 143 19.51 -2.70 4.99
CA THR A 143 19.22 -3.22 6.32
C THR A 143 20.42 -3.99 6.85
N PRO A 144 20.75 -3.91 8.15
CA PRO A 144 21.85 -4.67 8.75
C PRO A 144 21.68 -6.19 8.65
N LEU A 145 20.44 -6.64 8.36
CA LEU A 145 20.09 -8.07 8.35
C LEU A 145 20.24 -8.73 6.97
N SER A 146 20.19 -7.98 5.88
CA SER A 146 20.11 -8.55 4.53
C SER A 146 21.05 -7.92 3.50
N ASP A 147 21.74 -6.83 3.84
CA ASP A 147 22.55 -5.99 2.93
C ASP A 147 21.80 -5.51 1.67
N LYS A 148 20.47 -5.69 1.63
CA LYS A 148 19.63 -5.26 0.50
C LYS A 148 19.11 -3.85 0.72
N GLU A 149 19.04 -3.10 -0.38
CA GLU A 149 18.39 -1.80 -0.38
C GLU A 149 16.91 -1.97 -0.02
N THR A 150 16.47 -1.24 0.98
CA THR A 150 15.10 -1.28 1.51
C THR A 150 14.53 0.12 1.60
N LEU A 151 13.26 0.25 1.26
CA LEU A 151 12.47 1.47 1.43
C LEU A 151 11.47 1.26 2.57
N GLY A 152 11.44 2.21 3.50
CA GLY A 152 10.50 2.22 4.62
C GLY A 152 9.44 3.31 4.45
N PHE A 153 8.17 2.96 4.68
CA PHE A 153 7.04 3.88 4.64
C PHE A 153 6.08 3.60 5.78
N SER A 154 5.50 4.66 6.34
CA SER A 154 4.32 4.59 7.20
C SER A 154 3.15 5.24 6.47
N ALA A 155 1.96 4.68 6.62
CA ALA A 155 0.76 5.28 6.06
C ALA A 155 -0.42 5.15 7.03
N LYS A 156 -1.44 6.00 6.84
CA LYS A 156 -2.68 5.94 7.61
C LYS A 156 -3.87 6.34 6.74
N THR A 157 -5.02 5.82 7.10
CA THR A 157 -6.31 6.25 6.55
C THR A 157 -7.45 5.88 7.49
N LYS A 158 -8.64 6.38 7.19
CA LYS A 158 -9.90 5.99 7.81
C LYS A 158 -10.83 5.44 6.75
N ILE A 159 -11.55 4.39 7.08
CA ILE A 159 -12.58 3.80 6.23
C ILE A 159 -13.85 3.56 7.02
N ASN A 160 -15.01 3.55 6.35
CA ASN A 160 -16.24 3.03 6.93
C ASN A 160 -16.37 1.55 6.57
N ARG A 161 -16.44 0.66 7.56
CA ARG A 161 -16.56 -0.77 7.33
C ARG A 161 -17.89 -1.16 6.67
N SER A 162 -18.93 -0.34 6.85
CA SER A 162 -20.21 -0.51 6.15
C SER A 162 -20.10 -0.38 4.64
N ASP A 163 -19.16 0.44 4.13
CA ASP A 163 -18.85 0.56 2.71
C ASP A 163 -18.43 -0.77 2.07
N PHE A 164 -17.94 -1.71 2.89
CA PHE A 164 -17.52 -3.06 2.52
C PHE A 164 -18.49 -4.15 2.98
N GLY A 165 -19.73 -3.76 3.37
CA GLY A 165 -20.78 -4.69 3.78
C GLY A 165 -20.53 -5.36 5.14
N ILE A 166 -19.71 -4.74 6.02
CA ILE A 166 -19.46 -5.22 7.38
C ILE A 166 -20.28 -4.36 8.35
N ASN A 167 -21.55 -4.74 8.57
CA ASN A 167 -22.54 -3.94 9.31
C ASN A 167 -22.85 -4.48 10.71
N THR A 168 -22.23 -5.60 11.11
CA THR A 168 -22.51 -6.26 12.38
C THR A 168 -22.24 -5.32 13.56
N LEU A 169 -23.21 -5.25 14.48
CA LEU A 169 -23.18 -4.42 15.72
C LEU A 169 -23.14 -2.89 15.50
N LEU A 170 -23.49 -2.39 14.29
CA LEU A 170 -23.70 -0.96 14.11
C LEU A 170 -24.95 -0.48 14.89
N PRO A 171 -24.97 0.74 15.45
CA PRO A 171 -23.87 1.70 15.50
C PRO A 171 -22.97 1.56 16.75
N GLY A 172 -23.24 0.62 17.63
CA GLY A 172 -22.50 0.47 18.89
C GLY A 172 -21.01 0.18 18.71
N LEU A 173 -20.67 -0.75 17.81
CA LEU A 173 -19.33 -0.89 17.28
C LEU A 173 -19.20 0.12 16.12
N SER A 174 -18.22 1.03 16.19
CA SER A 174 -18.05 2.13 15.24
C SER A 174 -18.08 1.65 13.78
N ASP A 175 -18.61 2.49 12.90
CA ASP A 175 -18.49 2.30 11.47
C ASP A 175 -17.09 2.69 10.97
N GLU A 176 -16.58 3.82 11.46
CA GLU A 176 -15.24 4.30 11.15
C GLU A 176 -14.19 3.39 11.81
N VAL A 177 -13.21 3.00 10.99
CA VAL A 177 -12.05 2.20 11.38
C VAL A 177 -10.79 2.95 10.96
N ASP A 178 -9.88 3.19 11.91
CA ASP A 178 -8.56 3.71 11.63
C ASP A 178 -7.65 2.58 11.14
N LEU A 179 -6.92 2.82 10.05
CA LEU A 179 -5.90 1.92 9.53
C LEU A 179 -4.53 2.57 9.65
N LEU A 180 -3.60 1.87 10.31
CA LEU A 180 -2.19 2.19 10.38
C LEU A 180 -1.41 1.14 9.57
N ILE A 181 -0.50 1.59 8.73
CA ILE A 181 0.18 0.73 7.76
C ILE A 181 1.67 1.00 7.86
N GLU A 182 2.44 -0.06 8.04
CA GLU A 182 3.91 -0.02 7.96
C GLU A 182 4.36 -0.89 6.81
N VAL A 183 5.34 -0.41 6.06
CA VAL A 183 5.88 -1.09 4.88
C VAL A 183 7.39 -1.02 4.88
N GLU A 184 8.02 -2.18 4.82
CA GLU A 184 9.39 -2.34 4.37
C GLU A 184 9.39 -3.03 3.00
N ALA A 185 9.91 -2.35 1.98
CA ALA A 185 9.96 -2.88 0.63
C ALA A 185 11.41 -3.12 0.22
N VAL A 186 11.76 -4.37 -0.08
CA VAL A 186 13.12 -4.84 -0.37
C VAL A 186 13.33 -4.94 -1.87
N LYS A 187 14.40 -4.29 -2.36
CA LYS A 187 14.77 -4.29 -3.78
C LYS A 187 14.95 -5.69 -4.31
N GLN A 188 14.34 -5.93 -5.46
CA GLN A 188 14.58 -7.14 -6.22
C GLN A 188 15.78 -6.94 -7.15
N GLY A 189 16.63 -7.97 -7.21
CA GLY A 189 17.93 -7.93 -7.90
C GLY A 189 17.88 -7.73 -9.40
#